data_a8dff258457f8e75d87b0bc456b48190
#
_entry.id   a8dff258457f8e75d87b0bc456b48190
#
_cell.length_a   1.000
_cell.length_b   1.000
_cell.length_c   1.000
_cell.angle_alpha   90.00
_cell.angle_beta   90.00
_cell.angle_gamma   90.00
#
_symmetry.space_group_name_H-M   'P 1'
#
loop_
_entity.id
_entity.type
_entity.pdbx_description
1 polymer ?
#
loop_
_entity_poly.entity_id
_entity_poly.type
_entity_poly.pdbx_seq_one_letter_code
_entity_poly.pdbx_strand_id
1 'polypeptide(L)'
;EEIGMIDPVYSSIDDYVDVEAHNAFKALRARGLSEGEALEVVRAKARDNSRVPMQWESGAGGDCGAVGFGTAAPWLAPAPSVDAATGAGISVADEERDGMILPYYRELIRLRGQYLVISEGSYAPYALDHERVFGYLREHIAEGTRTRLLVLNNFFGDETAVRVPAEFMPGEVLDALTDGEGSRVPADARSARVLLCNYKNPLGQVSG
;
A
#
# COMPACT_ATOMS: atom_id res chain seq x y z
N GLU A 1 -6.42 1.10 -3.99
CA GLU A 1 -5.38 1.33 -2.96
C GLU A 1 -5.00 2.79 -2.84
N GLU A 2 -4.82 3.52 -3.95
CA GLU A 2 -4.33 4.91 -3.97
C GLU A 2 -5.26 5.91 -3.28
N ILE A 3 -6.50 5.55 -3.06
CA ILE A 3 -7.49 6.36 -2.34
C ILE A 3 -8.01 5.66 -1.08
N GLY A 4 -7.35 4.58 -0.65
CA GLY A 4 -7.75 3.84 0.54
C GLY A 4 -9.11 3.15 0.43
N MET A 5 -9.53 2.73 -0.77
CA MET A 5 -10.81 2.05 -0.97
C MET A 5 -10.92 0.83 -0.08
N ILE A 6 -12.07 0.71 0.58
CA ILE A 6 -12.45 -0.43 1.42
C ILE A 6 -13.27 -1.44 0.62
N ASP A 7 -13.40 -2.66 1.15
CA ASP A 7 -14.19 -3.70 0.51
C ASP A 7 -15.68 -3.35 0.49
N PRO A 8 -16.40 -3.73 -0.58
CA PRO A 8 -17.84 -3.55 -0.65
C PRO A 8 -18.55 -4.44 0.39
N VAL A 9 -19.68 -3.96 0.90
CA VAL A 9 -20.50 -4.69 1.86
C VAL A 9 -21.78 -5.17 1.16
N TYR A 10 -21.68 -6.28 0.41
CA TYR A 10 -22.83 -6.89 -0.24
C TYR A 10 -23.63 -7.74 0.75
N SER A 11 -24.96 -7.73 0.62
CA SER A 11 -25.89 -8.41 1.54
C SER A 11 -26.29 -9.81 1.09
N SER A 12 -26.06 -10.13 -0.17
CA SER A 12 -26.41 -11.42 -0.80
C SER A 12 -25.26 -11.96 -1.63
N ILE A 13 -25.20 -13.27 -1.80
CA ILE A 13 -24.29 -13.90 -2.76
C ILE A 13 -24.61 -13.49 -4.20
N ASP A 14 -25.85 -13.12 -4.48
CA ASP A 14 -26.29 -12.69 -5.81
C ASP A 14 -25.74 -11.30 -6.21
N ASP A 15 -25.23 -10.53 -5.25
CA ASP A 15 -24.55 -9.26 -5.49
C ASP A 15 -23.12 -9.45 -6.05
N TYR A 16 -22.58 -10.66 -5.89
CA TYR A 16 -21.24 -11.02 -6.41
C TYR A 16 -21.33 -11.57 -7.83
N VAL A 17 -20.38 -11.19 -8.67
CA VAL A 17 -20.27 -11.69 -10.06
C VAL A 17 -19.15 -12.73 -10.20
N ASP A 18 -18.23 -12.78 -9.23
CA ASP A 18 -17.14 -13.74 -9.22
C ASP A 18 -17.64 -15.18 -9.06
N VAL A 19 -17.39 -16.00 -10.08
CA VAL A 19 -17.75 -17.44 -10.09
C VAL A 19 -17.11 -18.19 -8.92
N GLU A 20 -15.90 -17.82 -8.50
CA GLU A 20 -15.22 -18.43 -7.36
C GLU A 20 -15.97 -18.13 -6.05
N ALA A 21 -16.48 -16.91 -5.88
CA ALA A 21 -17.32 -16.54 -4.75
C ALA A 21 -18.58 -17.43 -4.65
N HIS A 22 -19.30 -17.60 -5.75
CA HIS A 22 -20.46 -18.48 -5.79
C HIS A 22 -20.15 -19.94 -5.50
N ASN A 23 -19.04 -20.46 -6.05
CA ASN A 23 -18.62 -21.84 -5.79
C ASN A 23 -18.18 -22.05 -4.33
N ALA A 24 -17.43 -21.10 -3.77
CA ALA A 24 -17.03 -21.12 -2.37
C ALA A 24 -18.24 -21.08 -1.44
N PHE A 25 -19.20 -20.18 -1.72
CA PHE A 25 -20.44 -20.08 -0.95
C PHE A 25 -21.21 -21.41 -0.93
N LYS A 26 -21.43 -22.02 -2.11
CA LYS A 26 -22.08 -23.34 -2.22
C LYS A 26 -21.36 -24.41 -1.41
N ALA A 27 -20.03 -24.47 -1.50
CA ALA A 27 -19.24 -25.45 -0.74
C ALA A 27 -19.33 -25.23 0.77
N LEU A 28 -19.28 -23.99 1.24
CA LEU A 28 -19.44 -23.65 2.66
C LEU A 28 -20.83 -24.01 3.18
N ARG A 29 -21.89 -23.72 2.42
CA ARG A 29 -23.26 -24.12 2.74
C ARG A 29 -23.43 -25.63 2.81
N ALA A 30 -22.84 -26.38 1.87
CA ALA A 30 -22.82 -27.84 1.89
C ALA A 30 -22.08 -28.44 3.09
N ARG A 31 -21.13 -27.70 3.68
CA ARG A 31 -20.42 -28.06 4.93
C ARG A 31 -21.19 -27.69 6.19
N GLY A 32 -22.39 -27.10 6.08
CA GLY A 32 -23.28 -26.80 7.19
C GLY A 32 -23.18 -25.40 7.76
N LEU A 33 -22.40 -24.49 7.17
CA LEU A 33 -22.38 -23.10 7.60
C LEU A 33 -23.75 -22.45 7.30
N SER A 34 -24.17 -21.53 8.15
CA SER A 34 -25.32 -20.67 7.86
C SER A 34 -25.03 -19.77 6.67
N GLU A 35 -26.07 -19.18 6.08
CA GLU A 35 -25.92 -18.25 4.96
C GLU A 35 -25.04 -17.06 5.32
N GLY A 36 -25.26 -16.46 6.49
CA GLY A 36 -24.46 -15.35 7.00
C GLY A 36 -22.99 -15.69 7.18
N GLU A 37 -22.69 -16.84 7.82
CA GLU A 37 -21.30 -17.30 8.01
C GLU A 37 -20.60 -17.56 6.68
N ALA A 38 -21.29 -18.19 5.71
CA ALA A 38 -20.73 -18.43 4.39
C ALA A 38 -20.48 -17.12 3.62
N LEU A 39 -21.41 -16.15 3.74
CA LEU A 39 -21.26 -14.84 3.12
C LEU A 39 -20.08 -14.03 3.72
N GLU A 40 -19.89 -14.09 5.05
CA GLU A 40 -18.73 -13.44 5.69
C GLU A 40 -17.38 -13.97 5.16
N VAL A 41 -17.28 -15.30 4.97
CA VAL A 41 -16.06 -15.89 4.40
C VAL A 41 -15.84 -15.44 2.97
N VAL A 42 -16.92 -15.38 2.17
CA VAL A 42 -16.85 -14.89 0.78
C VAL A 42 -16.46 -13.42 0.75
N ARG A 43 -17.11 -12.58 1.56
CA ARG A 43 -16.82 -11.14 1.66
C ARG A 43 -15.35 -10.85 1.91
N ALA A 44 -14.71 -11.61 2.80
CA ALA A 44 -13.31 -11.40 3.14
C ALA A 44 -12.31 -11.74 2.01
N LYS A 45 -12.74 -12.43 0.93
CA LYS A 45 -11.82 -12.99 -0.06
C LYS A 45 -12.27 -12.87 -1.51
N ALA A 46 -13.46 -12.33 -1.77
CA ALA A 46 -13.99 -12.22 -3.14
C ALA A 46 -13.10 -11.31 -4.00
N ARG A 47 -12.86 -11.74 -5.23
CA ARG A 47 -12.13 -10.91 -6.21
C ARG A 47 -12.86 -9.63 -6.57
N ASP A 48 -14.18 -9.63 -6.42
CA ASP A 48 -15.01 -8.46 -6.71
C ASP A 48 -14.67 -7.28 -5.80
N ASN A 49 -14.06 -7.52 -4.63
CA ASN A 49 -13.58 -6.47 -3.74
C ASN A 49 -12.60 -5.50 -4.43
N SER A 50 -11.76 -6.02 -5.33
CA SER A 50 -10.80 -5.21 -6.09
C SER A 50 -11.30 -4.75 -7.46
N ARG A 51 -12.58 -5.00 -7.80
CA ARG A 51 -13.19 -4.68 -9.10
C ARG A 51 -14.30 -3.64 -9.02
N VAL A 52 -14.54 -3.11 -7.83
CA VAL A 52 -15.51 -2.02 -7.64
C VAL A 52 -15.09 -0.79 -8.43
N PRO A 53 -16.05 0.02 -8.88
CA PRO A 53 -15.75 1.22 -9.66
C PRO A 53 -14.96 2.25 -8.84
N MET A 54 -14.04 2.95 -9.50
CA MET A 54 -13.28 4.05 -8.90
C MET A 54 -14.24 5.12 -8.36
N GLN A 55 -13.97 5.61 -7.16
CA GLN A 55 -14.73 6.67 -6.52
C GLN A 55 -14.01 8.01 -6.73
N TRP A 56 -14.60 8.89 -7.55
CA TRP A 56 -14.02 10.19 -7.86
C TRP A 56 -14.43 11.27 -6.86
N GLU A 57 -15.67 11.18 -6.36
CA GLU A 57 -16.23 12.11 -5.39
C GLU A 57 -17.08 11.35 -4.37
N SER A 58 -17.03 11.74 -3.12
CA SER A 58 -17.97 11.24 -2.10
C SER A 58 -19.30 11.97 -2.22
N GLY A 59 -20.38 11.22 -2.14
CA GLY A 59 -21.74 11.78 -2.10
C GLY A 59 -22.13 12.22 -0.70
N ALA A 60 -23.12 13.09 -0.60
CA ALA A 60 -23.69 13.50 0.66
C ALA A 60 -24.38 12.32 1.36
N GLY A 61 -24.06 12.09 2.64
CA GLY A 61 -24.67 11.03 3.44
C GLY A 61 -24.04 9.64 3.24
N GLY A 62 -22.87 9.56 2.60
CA GLY A 62 -22.17 8.30 2.37
C GLY A 62 -22.57 7.58 1.07
N ASP A 63 -23.45 8.18 0.29
CA ASP A 63 -23.71 7.73 -1.08
C ASP A 63 -22.50 8.01 -1.97
N CYS A 64 -22.30 7.19 -3.00
CA CYS A 64 -21.28 7.45 -3.99
C CYS A 64 -21.68 8.64 -4.86
N GLY A 65 -20.82 9.64 -4.96
CA GLY A 65 -20.91 10.70 -5.93
C GLY A 65 -20.57 10.21 -7.34
N ALA A 66 -19.60 10.80 -8.01
CA ALA A 66 -19.11 10.34 -9.30
C ALA A 66 -18.31 9.05 -9.15
N VAL A 67 -18.72 7.96 -9.80
CA VAL A 67 -18.07 6.65 -9.79
C VAL A 67 -17.80 6.12 -11.18
N GLY A 68 -16.72 5.35 -11.34
CA GLY A 68 -16.36 4.71 -12.62
C GLY A 68 -15.83 5.71 -13.65
N PHE A 69 -15.77 5.28 -14.91
CA PHE A 69 -15.19 6.05 -16.01
C PHE A 69 -16.18 6.43 -17.10
N GLY A 70 -17.46 6.31 -16.83
CA GLY A 70 -18.52 6.61 -17.82
C GLY A 70 -19.84 6.95 -17.16
N THR A 71 -20.87 7.14 -17.99
CA THR A 71 -22.22 7.49 -17.57
C THR A 71 -23.14 6.27 -17.39
N ALA A 72 -22.69 5.08 -17.78
CA ALA A 72 -23.45 3.84 -17.60
C ALA A 72 -23.37 3.38 -16.13
N ALA A 73 -24.43 2.73 -15.66
CA ALA A 73 -24.41 2.09 -14.35
C ALA A 73 -23.26 1.08 -14.25
N PRO A 74 -22.49 1.11 -13.17
CA PRO A 74 -21.43 0.13 -12.96
C PRO A 74 -22.00 -1.30 -12.89
N TRP A 75 -21.25 -2.27 -13.38
CA TRP A 75 -21.63 -3.69 -13.33
C TRP A 75 -21.52 -4.32 -11.95
N LEU A 76 -20.72 -3.72 -11.06
CA LEU A 76 -20.69 -3.97 -9.62
C LEU A 76 -21.12 -2.71 -8.89
N ALA A 77 -21.85 -2.87 -7.80
CA ALA A 77 -22.13 -1.74 -6.93
C ALA A 77 -20.84 -1.19 -6.32
N PRO A 78 -20.74 0.14 -6.15
CA PRO A 78 -19.56 0.75 -5.55
C PRO A 78 -19.38 0.33 -4.08
N ALA A 79 -18.15 0.37 -3.60
CA ALA A 79 -17.85 0.27 -2.17
C ALA A 79 -18.39 1.51 -1.41
N PRO A 80 -18.48 1.45 -0.07
CA PRO A 80 -18.81 2.64 0.71
C PRO A 80 -17.84 3.79 0.44
N SER A 81 -18.35 5.00 0.30
CA SER A 81 -17.56 6.21 0.08
C SER A 81 -17.11 6.92 1.36
N VAL A 82 -17.43 6.32 2.50
CA VAL A 82 -17.05 6.82 3.83
C VAL A 82 -16.64 5.63 4.69
N ASP A 83 -15.50 5.75 5.33
CA ASP A 83 -15.05 4.79 6.35
C ASP A 83 -15.95 4.91 7.59
N ALA A 84 -16.63 3.84 7.94
CA ALA A 84 -17.58 3.81 9.06
C ALA A 84 -16.91 3.98 10.43
N ALA A 85 -15.63 3.66 10.56
CA ALA A 85 -14.91 3.75 11.82
C ALA A 85 -14.37 5.16 12.08
N THR A 86 -13.93 5.84 11.03
CA THR A 86 -13.28 7.16 11.12
C THR A 86 -14.18 8.31 10.66
N GLY A 87 -15.19 8.03 9.85
CA GLY A 87 -16.00 9.05 9.16
C GLY A 87 -15.27 9.74 8.01
N ALA A 88 -14.08 9.27 7.64
CA ALA A 88 -13.31 9.84 6.55
C ALA A 88 -13.94 9.52 5.20
N GLY A 89 -13.96 10.49 4.29
CA GLY A 89 -14.36 10.27 2.90
C GLY A 89 -13.33 9.44 2.15
N ILE A 90 -13.83 8.54 1.29
CA ILE A 90 -13.01 7.64 0.48
C ILE A 90 -13.28 7.95 -0.99
N SER A 91 -12.60 8.93 -1.51
CA SER A 91 -12.65 9.30 -2.93
C SER A 91 -11.37 10.02 -3.36
N VAL A 92 -11.16 10.16 -4.65
CA VAL A 92 -10.04 10.95 -5.18
C VAL A 92 -10.12 12.40 -4.65
N ALA A 93 -11.30 13.01 -4.66
CA ALA A 93 -11.47 14.37 -4.19
C ALA A 93 -11.19 14.53 -2.69
N ASP A 94 -11.54 13.55 -1.86
CA ASP A 94 -11.22 13.55 -0.43
C ASP A 94 -9.73 13.42 -0.20
N GLU A 95 -9.08 12.50 -0.89
CA GLU A 95 -7.63 12.30 -0.81
C GLU A 95 -6.83 13.51 -1.32
N GLU A 96 -7.33 14.23 -2.33
CA GLU A 96 -6.70 15.47 -2.79
C GLU A 96 -6.86 16.64 -1.83
N ARG A 97 -7.96 16.67 -1.08
CA ARG A 97 -8.25 17.74 -0.13
C ARG A 97 -7.50 17.56 1.19
N ASP A 98 -7.64 16.40 1.81
CA ASP A 98 -7.20 16.13 3.18
C ASP A 98 -6.51 14.77 3.37
N GLY A 99 -6.42 13.97 2.29
CA GLY A 99 -5.92 12.61 2.34
C GLY A 99 -4.40 12.51 2.53
N MET A 100 -3.95 11.28 2.81
CA MET A 100 -2.54 10.96 3.00
C MET A 100 -2.06 9.90 2.01
N ILE A 101 -2.95 9.05 1.54
CA ILE A 101 -2.59 7.88 0.74
C ILE A 101 -2.20 8.31 -0.68
N LEU A 102 -3.05 9.06 -1.36
CA LEU A 102 -2.78 9.53 -2.72
C LEU A 102 -1.56 10.45 -2.81
N PRO A 103 -1.38 11.45 -1.92
CA PRO A 103 -0.15 12.24 -1.88
C PRO A 103 1.11 11.41 -1.62
N TYR A 104 1.01 10.37 -0.79
CA TYR A 104 2.12 9.47 -0.53
C TYR A 104 2.50 8.65 -1.78
N TYR A 105 1.53 8.10 -2.50
CA TYR A 105 1.78 7.42 -3.78
C TYR A 105 2.44 8.34 -4.81
N ARG A 106 1.99 9.59 -4.91
CA ARG A 106 2.61 10.60 -5.78
C ARG A 106 4.07 10.85 -5.43
N GLU A 107 4.38 10.94 -4.12
CA GLU A 107 5.75 11.11 -3.66
C GLU A 107 6.63 9.89 -3.97
N LEU A 108 6.15 8.67 -3.76
CA LEU A 108 6.87 7.45 -4.12
C LEU A 108 7.15 7.36 -5.63
N ILE A 109 6.19 7.77 -6.46
CA ILE A 109 6.36 7.82 -7.93
C ILE A 109 7.42 8.88 -8.29
N ARG A 110 7.38 10.04 -7.65
CA ARG A 110 8.38 11.10 -7.84
C ARG A 110 9.78 10.61 -7.47
N LEU A 111 9.95 9.99 -6.31
CA LEU A 111 11.22 9.40 -5.86
C LEU A 111 11.72 8.34 -6.84
N ARG A 112 10.82 7.47 -7.32
CA ARG A 112 11.16 6.45 -8.32
C ARG A 112 11.68 7.07 -9.63
N GLY A 113 11.13 8.19 -10.06
CA GLY A 113 11.60 8.93 -11.24
C GLY A 113 12.92 9.67 -11.00
N GLN A 114 13.15 10.12 -9.78
CA GLN A 114 14.34 10.90 -9.43
C GLN A 114 15.58 10.03 -9.17
N TYR A 115 15.43 8.86 -8.57
CA TYR A 115 16.54 8.02 -8.14
C TYR A 115 16.57 6.70 -8.91
N LEU A 116 17.46 6.58 -9.88
CA LEU A 116 17.61 5.37 -10.71
C LEU A 116 17.90 4.11 -9.87
N VAL A 117 18.49 4.23 -8.69
CA VAL A 117 18.71 3.11 -7.80
C VAL A 117 17.38 2.44 -7.39
N ILE A 118 16.27 3.17 -7.38
CA ILE A 118 14.94 2.62 -7.10
C ILE A 118 14.39 1.81 -8.27
N SER A 119 14.61 2.26 -9.51
CA SER A 119 14.08 1.61 -10.71
C SER A 119 15.02 0.58 -11.33
N GLU A 120 16.33 0.85 -11.34
CA GLU A 120 17.33 0.09 -12.08
C GLU A 120 18.37 -0.60 -11.19
N GLY A 121 18.39 -0.29 -9.88
CA GLY A 121 19.33 -0.87 -8.94
C GLY A 121 19.18 -2.40 -8.81
N SER A 122 20.29 -3.07 -8.51
CA SER A 122 20.28 -4.48 -8.09
C SER A 122 19.46 -4.66 -6.80
N TYR A 123 19.12 -5.88 -6.46
CA TYR A 123 18.41 -6.22 -5.23
C TYR A 123 19.23 -7.20 -4.41
N ALA A 124 19.34 -6.93 -3.12
CA ALA A 124 19.89 -7.88 -2.15
C ALA A 124 19.05 -7.80 -0.85
N PRO A 125 18.64 -8.94 -0.28
CA PRO A 125 17.93 -8.91 0.99
C PRO A 125 18.85 -8.43 2.12
N TYR A 126 18.25 -7.80 3.13
CA TYR A 126 18.93 -7.31 4.33
C TYR A 126 18.13 -7.69 5.58
N ALA A 127 18.81 -7.95 6.71
CA ALA A 127 18.20 -8.32 7.99
C ALA A 127 17.25 -9.54 7.88
N LEU A 128 17.65 -10.57 7.12
CA LEU A 128 16.84 -11.79 6.89
C LEU A 128 16.51 -12.57 8.15
N ASP A 129 17.33 -12.44 9.18
CA ASP A 129 17.17 -13.06 10.49
C ASP A 129 16.35 -12.21 11.47
N HIS A 130 15.90 -11.04 11.04
CA HIS A 130 15.11 -10.16 11.88
C HIS A 130 13.62 -10.51 11.80
N GLU A 131 13.01 -10.88 12.92
CA GLU A 131 11.64 -11.39 12.97
C GLU A 131 10.56 -10.36 12.56
N ARG A 132 10.85 -9.06 12.64
CA ARG A 132 9.87 -7.98 12.48
C ARG A 132 10.16 -7.02 11.33
N VAL A 133 11.40 -7.03 10.82
CA VAL A 133 11.81 -6.08 9.79
C VAL A 133 12.01 -6.79 8.47
N PHE A 134 11.30 -6.35 7.45
CA PHE A 134 11.58 -6.67 6.07
C PHE A 134 12.53 -5.63 5.51
N GLY A 135 13.78 -6.03 5.26
CA GLY A 135 14.83 -5.14 4.77
C GLY A 135 15.42 -5.59 3.44
N TYR A 136 15.82 -4.64 2.63
CA TYR A 136 16.58 -4.90 1.42
C TYR A 136 17.48 -3.73 1.03
N LEU A 137 18.50 -4.08 0.25
CA LEU A 137 19.46 -3.16 -0.35
C LEU A 137 19.23 -3.10 -1.85
N ARG A 138 19.43 -1.92 -2.42
CA ARG A 138 19.59 -1.74 -3.85
C ARG A 138 20.89 -1.00 -4.13
N GLU A 139 21.52 -1.31 -5.25
CA GLU A 139 22.75 -0.63 -5.69
C GLU A 139 22.66 -0.34 -7.19
N HIS A 140 23.02 0.87 -7.55
CA HIS A 140 23.14 1.30 -8.94
C HIS A 140 24.47 2.00 -9.15
N ILE A 141 25.15 1.67 -10.24
CA ILE A 141 26.45 2.26 -10.61
C ILE A 141 26.29 2.93 -11.97
N ALA A 142 26.49 4.24 -12.01
CA ALA A 142 26.46 5.02 -13.23
C ALA A 142 27.57 6.08 -13.19
N GLU A 143 28.30 6.24 -14.29
CA GLU A 143 29.32 7.27 -14.47
C GLU A 143 30.37 7.32 -13.34
N GLY A 144 30.78 6.17 -12.81
CA GLY A 144 31.71 6.06 -11.70
C GLY A 144 31.14 6.42 -10.32
N THR A 145 29.87 6.73 -10.25
CA THR A 145 29.15 6.97 -9.00
C THR A 145 28.38 5.72 -8.58
N ARG A 146 28.60 5.26 -7.36
CA ARG A 146 27.84 4.16 -6.74
C ARG A 146 26.78 4.75 -5.82
N THR A 147 25.52 4.50 -6.16
CA THR A 147 24.36 4.87 -5.33
C THR A 147 23.80 3.64 -4.67
N ARG A 148 23.57 3.69 -3.37
CA ARG A 148 22.97 2.61 -2.58
C ARG A 148 21.73 3.08 -1.87
N LEU A 149 20.74 2.21 -1.80
CA LEU A 149 19.49 2.42 -1.10
C LEU A 149 19.29 1.28 -0.10
N LEU A 150 19.05 1.61 1.16
CA LEU A 150 18.61 0.68 2.19
C LEU A 150 17.14 0.97 2.48
N VAL A 151 16.31 -0.05 2.36
CA VAL A 151 14.88 0.00 2.72
C VAL A 151 14.64 -0.91 3.92
N LEU A 152 13.98 -0.38 4.93
CA LEU A 152 13.64 -1.09 6.17
C LEU A 152 12.15 -0.87 6.45
N ASN A 153 11.37 -1.95 6.51
CA ASN A 153 9.95 -1.92 6.79
C ASN A 153 9.65 -2.74 8.04
N ASN A 154 9.02 -2.12 9.03
CA ASN A 154 8.44 -2.81 10.17
C ASN A 154 6.95 -2.99 9.93
N PHE A 155 6.50 -4.24 9.76
CA PHE A 155 5.08 -4.58 9.53
C PHE A 155 4.32 -4.90 10.82
N PHE A 156 4.91 -4.63 11.98
CA PHE A 156 4.33 -4.87 13.29
C PHE A 156 4.07 -3.55 14.00
N GLY A 157 3.09 -3.52 14.90
CA GLY A 157 2.71 -2.31 15.63
C GLY A 157 3.69 -1.86 16.72
N ASP A 158 4.64 -2.72 17.12
CA ASP A 158 5.61 -2.39 18.16
C ASP A 158 6.88 -1.81 17.56
N GLU A 159 7.51 -0.89 18.26
CA GLU A 159 8.86 -0.43 17.94
C GLU A 159 9.86 -1.58 17.94
N THR A 160 10.78 -1.53 17.01
CA THR A 160 11.87 -2.50 16.92
C THR A 160 13.16 -1.85 16.46
N ALA A 161 14.28 -2.36 16.97
CA ALA A 161 15.61 -1.88 16.59
C ALA A 161 16.18 -2.76 15.48
N VAL A 162 16.73 -2.14 14.45
CA VAL A 162 17.47 -2.81 13.40
C VAL A 162 18.85 -2.15 13.23
N ARG A 163 19.87 -2.97 13.01
CA ARG A 163 21.21 -2.46 12.76
C ARG A 163 21.26 -1.85 11.36
N VAL A 164 21.67 -0.59 11.27
CA VAL A 164 21.96 0.08 9.99
C VAL A 164 23.45 -0.04 9.70
N PRO A 165 23.89 -0.50 8.52
CA PRO A 165 25.29 -0.54 8.15
C PRO A 165 25.93 0.86 8.22
N ALA A 166 27.19 0.92 8.66
CA ALA A 166 27.89 2.19 8.92
C ALA A 166 27.98 3.11 7.69
N GLU A 167 28.04 2.53 6.50
CA GLU A 167 28.08 3.26 5.23
C GLU A 167 26.80 4.04 4.93
N PHE A 168 25.67 3.72 5.57
CA PHE A 168 24.41 4.46 5.45
C PHE A 168 24.23 5.53 6.53
N MET A 169 25.07 5.58 7.54
CA MET A 169 24.94 6.56 8.65
C MET A 169 25.05 8.02 8.21
N PRO A 170 25.92 8.39 7.22
CA PRO A 170 25.92 9.74 6.64
C PRO A 170 24.92 9.93 5.52
N GLY A 171 24.06 8.93 5.27
CA GLY A 171 23.10 8.94 4.17
C GLY A 171 21.92 9.88 4.40
N GLU A 172 21.27 10.25 3.30
CA GLU A 172 20.03 11.00 3.29
C GLU A 172 18.84 10.08 3.59
N VAL A 173 17.91 10.51 4.42
CA VAL A 173 16.62 9.84 4.61
C VAL A 173 15.66 10.38 3.55
N LEU A 174 15.27 9.54 2.60
CA LEU A 174 14.35 9.91 1.53
C LEU A 174 12.90 9.87 1.97
N ASP A 175 12.57 8.87 2.77
CA ASP A 175 11.23 8.64 3.28
C ASP A 175 11.28 8.00 4.67
N ALA A 176 10.46 8.46 5.57
CA ALA A 176 10.32 7.89 6.90
C ALA A 176 8.87 8.01 7.35
N LEU A 177 8.16 6.90 7.31
CA LEU A 177 6.88 6.75 7.98
C LEU A 177 7.14 6.30 9.42
N THR A 178 6.82 7.15 10.38
CA THR A 178 6.97 6.87 11.81
C THR A 178 5.74 7.30 12.56
N ASP A 179 5.41 6.61 13.63
CA ASP A 179 4.29 6.94 14.53
C ASP A 179 4.60 8.12 15.48
N GLY A 180 5.69 8.87 15.23
CA GLY A 180 6.13 9.97 16.07
C GLY A 180 5.26 11.23 15.96
N GLU A 181 5.36 12.11 16.97
CA GLU A 181 4.73 13.44 16.93
C GLU A 181 5.13 14.19 15.66
N GLY A 182 4.14 14.49 14.83
CA GLY A 182 4.32 15.14 13.52
C GLY A 182 4.10 14.21 12.32
N SER A 183 4.02 12.89 12.51
CA SER A 183 3.55 11.96 11.49
C SER A 183 2.02 11.99 11.41
N ARG A 184 1.50 12.05 10.18
CA ARG A 184 0.05 11.90 9.93
C ARG A 184 -0.38 10.44 9.79
N VAL A 185 0.54 9.50 10.02
CA VAL A 185 0.27 8.06 9.94
C VAL A 185 -0.44 7.63 11.22
N PRO A 186 -1.54 6.88 11.16
CA PRO A 186 -2.25 6.37 12.34
C PRO A 186 -1.34 5.57 13.26
N ALA A 187 -1.62 5.57 14.57
CA ALA A 187 -0.82 4.90 15.61
C ALA A 187 -0.67 3.37 15.41
N ASP A 188 -1.54 2.76 14.61
CA ASP A 188 -1.51 1.36 14.20
C ASP A 188 -0.75 1.14 12.87
N ALA A 189 -0.28 2.21 12.23
CA ALA A 189 0.45 2.11 10.98
C ALA A 189 1.89 1.66 11.20
N ARG A 190 2.33 0.85 10.26
CA ARG A 190 3.64 0.23 10.23
C ARG A 190 4.68 1.24 9.75
N SER A 191 5.84 1.27 10.37
CA SER A 191 6.89 2.23 9.99
C SER A 191 7.75 1.72 8.85
N ALA A 192 8.10 2.61 7.91
CA ALA A 192 9.07 2.36 6.86
C ALA A 192 10.18 3.42 6.92
N ARG A 193 11.40 3.05 6.60
CA ARG A 193 12.52 3.99 6.48
C ARG A 193 13.35 3.66 5.25
N VAL A 194 13.55 4.66 4.42
CA VAL A 194 14.35 4.58 3.20
C VAL A 194 15.57 5.48 3.34
N LEU A 195 16.76 4.88 3.27
CA LEU A 195 18.03 5.58 3.44
C LEU A 195 18.82 5.54 2.12
N LEU A 196 19.17 6.69 1.59
CA LEU A 196 20.02 6.84 0.42
C LEU A 196 21.45 7.16 0.82
N CYS A 197 22.41 6.45 0.23
CA CYS A 197 23.83 6.76 0.35
C CYS A 197 24.47 6.86 -1.04
N ASN A 198 25.05 8.02 -1.34
CA ASN A 198 25.83 8.26 -2.55
C ASN A 198 27.32 8.18 -2.23
N TYR A 199 28.03 7.27 -2.88
CA TYR A 199 29.47 7.14 -2.73
C TYR A 199 30.16 7.43 -4.07
N LYS A 200 30.95 8.51 -4.12
CA LYS A 200 31.86 8.77 -5.24
C LYS A 200 33.20 8.11 -4.92
N ASN A 201 33.61 7.17 -5.75
CA ASN A 201 34.96 6.60 -5.61
C ASN A 201 36.00 7.66 -6.07
N PRO A 202 36.82 8.22 -5.16
CA PRO A 202 37.75 9.29 -5.53
C PRO A 202 38.93 8.80 -6.40
N LEU A 203 39.08 7.49 -6.61
CA LEU A 203 40.25 6.91 -7.27
C LEU A 203 39.99 6.25 -8.62
N GLY A 204 38.75 6.28 -9.15
CA GLY A 204 38.47 5.80 -10.52
C GLY A 204 38.84 4.33 -10.80
N GLN A 205 39.19 3.54 -9.81
CA GLN A 205 39.54 2.15 -9.98
C GLN A 205 38.34 1.24 -9.68
N VAL A 206 37.81 0.66 -10.71
CA VAL A 206 36.91 -0.50 -10.62
C VAL A 206 37.83 -1.68 -10.27
N SER A 207 37.83 -2.10 -9.03
CA SER A 207 38.38 -3.42 -8.67
C SER A 207 37.44 -4.48 -9.21
N GLY A 208 37.95 -5.29 -10.14
CA GLY A 208 37.26 -6.42 -10.77
C GLY A 208 36.91 -7.55 -9.79
#